data_1c9504eace5c03fe2cdc2e60681c2c7b
#
_entry.id   1c9504eace5c03fe2cdc2e60681c2c7b
#
_cell.length_a   1.000
_cell.length_b   1.000
_cell.length_c   1.000
_cell.angle_alpha   90.00
_cell.angle_beta   90.00
_cell.angle_gamma   90.00
#
_symmetry.space_group_name_H-M   'P 1'
#
loop_
_entity.id
_entity.type
_entity.pdbx_description
1 polymer ?
#
loop_
_entity_poly.entity_id
_entity_poly.type
_entity_poly.pdbx_seq_one_letter_code
_entity_poly.pdbx_strand_id
1 'polypeptide(L)'
;VCSSDLKKNIVLLMGHGNPDVNYNANTKYSEVQTALHTLATNKNIFVGTVDYGEMLFWPKEEEEKAADRIPVVPAAQMIANYPGCIYSQVMKYCQDNNLEPNEVNVYLAPFMSIAGDHAHNDLWGIEAIAENKGLDKVELNTNEYSWRERLEKAGFKVDRTFEAHPVGQADADHGIKDGCGIKALGSYPEIRAIWVNHLKEQWDADAWENGEGYQPEV
;
A
#
# COMPACT_ATOMS: atom_id res chain seq x y z
N VAL A 1 6.08 -10.50 -23.93
CA VAL A 1 4.84 -10.08 -23.26
C VAL A 1 4.20 -9.04 -24.17
N CYS A 2 2.99 -9.30 -24.70
CA CYS A 2 2.28 -8.33 -25.54
C CYS A 2 1.93 -7.07 -24.71
N SER A 3 2.02 -5.90 -25.32
CA SER A 3 1.67 -4.61 -24.68
C SER A 3 0.24 -4.60 -24.10
N SER A 4 -0.67 -5.38 -24.67
CA SER A 4 -2.04 -5.57 -24.16
C SER A 4 -2.09 -6.26 -22.79
N ASP A 5 -1.16 -7.17 -22.51
CA ASP A 5 -1.14 -7.92 -21.24
C ASP A 5 -0.64 -7.06 -20.09
N LEU A 6 0.24 -6.10 -20.36
CA LEU A 6 0.73 -5.17 -19.34
C LEU A 6 -0.36 -4.23 -18.82
N LYS A 7 -1.35 -3.88 -19.65
CA LYS A 7 -2.48 -3.05 -19.23
C LYS A 7 -3.43 -3.76 -18.27
N LYS A 8 -3.45 -5.09 -18.29
CA LYS A 8 -4.28 -5.90 -17.42
C LYS A 8 -3.68 -6.10 -16.01
N ASN A 9 -2.51 -5.56 -15.75
CA ASN A 9 -1.86 -5.64 -14.46
C ASN A 9 -1.86 -4.26 -13.81
N ILE A 10 -2.39 -4.15 -12.60
CA ILE A 10 -2.43 -2.94 -11.79
C ILE A 10 -1.64 -3.18 -10.51
N VAL A 11 -0.84 -2.21 -10.10
CA VAL A 11 -0.15 -2.21 -8.82
C VAL A 11 -0.76 -1.16 -7.91
N LEU A 12 -1.16 -1.55 -6.72
CA LEU A 12 -1.64 -0.65 -5.68
C LEU A 12 -0.66 -0.62 -4.51
N LEU A 13 -0.21 0.57 -4.21
CA LEU A 13 0.70 0.85 -3.12
C LEU A 13 -0.08 1.52 -1.98
N MET A 14 -0.07 0.92 -0.80
CA MET A 14 -0.79 1.43 0.37
C MET A 14 0.16 2.10 1.35
N GLY A 15 0.03 3.41 1.50
CA GLY A 15 0.65 4.20 2.56
C GLY A 15 -0.29 4.37 3.76
N HIS A 16 0.24 4.84 4.87
CA HIS A 16 -0.55 5.07 6.08
C HIS A 16 -1.45 6.30 5.97
N GLY A 17 -0.93 7.38 5.41
CA GLY A 17 -1.55 8.70 5.51
C GLY A 17 -1.08 9.46 6.76
N ASN A 18 -1.47 10.72 6.87
CA ASN A 18 -1.14 11.57 8.01
C ASN A 18 -2.38 12.29 8.54
N PRO A 19 -2.69 12.17 9.84
CA PRO A 19 -3.86 12.82 10.45
C PRO A 19 -3.73 14.34 10.52
N ASP A 20 -2.51 14.87 10.52
CA ASP A 20 -2.28 16.31 10.64
C ASP A 20 -2.36 16.99 9.27
N VAL A 21 -3.45 17.72 9.08
CA VAL A 21 -3.72 18.48 7.84
C VAL A 21 -2.81 19.71 7.65
N ASN A 22 -2.11 20.15 8.70
CA ASN A 22 -1.18 21.26 8.60
C ASN A 22 0.15 20.86 7.93
N TYR A 23 0.49 19.60 7.97
CA TYR A 23 1.61 19.07 7.22
C TYR A 23 1.09 18.48 5.91
N ASN A 24 1.52 19.01 4.78
CA ASN A 24 1.16 18.51 3.44
C ASN A 24 1.68 17.08 3.16
N ALA A 25 1.80 16.25 4.19
CA ALA A 25 2.33 14.90 4.06
C ALA A 25 1.48 14.02 3.13
N ASN A 26 0.16 14.23 3.12
CA ASN A 26 -0.73 13.47 2.24
C ASN A 26 -0.53 13.80 0.76
N THR A 27 -0.07 15.01 0.42
CA THR A 27 0.24 15.37 -0.97
C THR A 27 1.43 14.59 -1.51
N LYS A 28 2.32 14.08 -0.64
CA LYS A 28 3.48 13.29 -1.05
C LYS A 28 3.07 11.97 -1.71
N TYR A 29 1.96 11.39 -1.32
CA TYR A 29 1.45 10.17 -1.98
C TYR A 29 1.04 10.46 -3.43
N SER A 30 0.38 11.58 -3.70
CA SER A 30 0.04 11.97 -5.08
C SER A 30 1.26 12.36 -5.91
N GLU A 31 2.27 13.00 -5.31
CA GLU A 31 3.55 13.29 -5.95
C GLU A 31 4.29 11.98 -6.34
N VAL A 32 4.32 11.01 -5.44
CA VAL A 32 4.91 9.69 -5.72
C VAL A 32 4.17 8.99 -6.85
N GLN A 33 2.83 8.98 -6.83
CA GLN A 33 2.04 8.41 -7.92
C GLN A 33 2.36 9.10 -9.26
N THR A 34 2.47 10.42 -9.27
CA THR A 34 2.84 11.18 -10.47
C THR A 34 4.22 10.80 -10.98
N ALA A 35 5.20 10.65 -10.10
CA ALA A 35 6.54 10.19 -10.45
C ALA A 35 6.52 8.78 -11.03
N LEU A 36 5.79 7.86 -10.40
CA LEU A 36 5.63 6.49 -10.88
C LEU A 36 4.94 6.44 -12.25
N HIS A 37 3.95 7.29 -12.50
CA HIS A 37 3.30 7.40 -13.82
C HIS A 37 4.23 7.97 -14.90
N THR A 38 5.28 8.68 -14.52
CA THR A 38 6.33 9.12 -15.46
C THR A 38 7.22 7.95 -15.88
N LEU A 39 7.44 6.99 -14.98
CA LEU A 39 8.25 5.81 -15.20
C LEU A 39 7.47 4.67 -15.85
N ALA A 40 6.22 4.48 -15.43
CA ALA A 40 5.35 3.40 -15.92
C ALA A 40 4.57 3.83 -17.16
N THR A 41 4.90 3.27 -18.31
CA THR A 41 4.29 3.61 -19.60
C THR A 41 2.76 3.50 -19.62
N ASN A 42 2.21 2.55 -18.87
CA ASN A 42 0.77 2.30 -18.84
C ASN A 42 0.03 3.07 -17.74
N LYS A 43 0.74 3.80 -16.87
CA LYS A 43 0.17 4.52 -15.72
C LYS A 43 -0.72 3.64 -14.83
N ASN A 44 -0.34 2.40 -14.66
CA ASN A 44 -1.09 1.34 -13.97
C ASN A 44 -0.62 1.10 -12.53
N ILE A 45 0.06 2.07 -11.94
CA ILE A 45 0.53 2.05 -10.55
C ILE A 45 -0.20 3.16 -9.80
N PHE A 46 -0.91 2.82 -8.73
CA PHE A 46 -1.64 3.78 -7.92
C PHE A 46 -1.15 3.73 -6.49
N VAL A 47 -1.10 4.90 -5.86
CA VAL A 47 -0.71 5.06 -4.48
C VAL A 47 -1.90 5.58 -3.69
N GLY A 48 -2.24 4.91 -2.62
CA GLY A 48 -3.32 5.35 -1.74
C GLY A 48 -2.92 5.31 -0.28
N THR A 49 -3.82 5.73 0.57
CA THR A 49 -3.65 5.76 2.02
C THR A 49 -4.73 4.94 2.72
N VAL A 50 -4.42 4.41 3.89
CA VAL A 50 -5.37 3.59 4.65
C VAL A 50 -6.31 4.45 5.49
N ASP A 51 -5.79 5.46 6.22
CA ASP A 51 -6.58 6.15 7.24
C ASP A 51 -6.88 7.62 6.95
N TYR A 52 -6.00 8.33 6.24
CA TYR A 52 -6.05 9.77 6.14
C TYR A 52 -5.78 10.27 4.73
N GLY A 53 -6.37 11.42 4.41
CA GLY A 53 -6.19 12.10 3.13
C GLY A 53 -7.28 11.81 2.12
N GLU A 54 -7.06 12.26 0.89
CA GLU A 54 -8.04 12.13 -0.20
C GLU A 54 -7.86 10.86 -1.04
N MET A 55 -6.73 10.15 -0.83
CA MET A 55 -6.35 8.95 -1.59
C MET A 55 -6.71 7.67 -0.84
N LEU A 56 -7.75 7.71 -0.03
CA LEU A 56 -8.33 6.53 0.63
C LEU A 56 -8.82 5.51 -0.40
N PHE A 57 -8.99 4.27 0.02
CA PHE A 57 -9.62 3.28 -0.86
C PHE A 57 -11.02 3.72 -1.26
N TRP A 58 -11.82 4.13 -0.27
CA TRP A 58 -13.14 4.73 -0.44
C TRP A 58 -13.30 5.93 0.48
N PRO A 59 -14.20 6.87 0.16
CA PRO A 59 -14.50 7.96 1.08
C PRO A 59 -15.21 7.40 2.33
N LYS A 60 -14.82 7.89 3.50
CA LYS A 60 -15.35 7.42 4.78
C LYS A 60 -16.88 7.53 4.85
N GLU A 61 -17.46 8.58 4.28
CA GLU A 61 -18.91 8.79 4.28
C GLU A 61 -19.68 7.70 3.50
N GLU A 62 -19.08 7.12 2.50
CA GLU A 62 -19.67 6.02 1.73
C GLU A 62 -19.42 4.68 2.40
N GLU A 63 -18.26 4.52 3.04
CA GLU A 63 -17.92 3.34 3.81
C GLU A 63 -18.87 3.13 4.99
N GLU A 64 -19.21 4.21 5.73
CA GLU A 64 -20.11 4.16 6.88
C GLU A 64 -21.56 3.81 6.50
N LYS A 65 -21.98 4.13 5.28
CA LYS A 65 -23.35 3.86 4.78
C LYS A 65 -23.54 2.43 4.30
N ALA A 66 -22.48 1.74 3.94
CA ALA A 66 -22.57 0.42 3.36
C ALA A 66 -22.56 -0.66 4.45
N ALA A 67 -23.63 -1.44 4.56
CA ALA A 67 -23.75 -2.53 5.54
C ALA A 67 -22.60 -3.55 5.44
N ASP A 68 -22.07 -3.73 4.23
CA ASP A 68 -20.95 -4.64 3.94
C ASP A 68 -19.64 -3.89 3.63
N ARG A 69 -19.59 -2.60 3.95
CA ARG A 69 -18.52 -1.68 3.59
C ARG A 69 -18.06 -1.76 2.13
N ILE A 70 -18.95 -2.21 1.26
CA ILE A 70 -18.78 -2.16 -0.19
C ILE A 70 -19.64 -1.00 -0.67
N PRO A 71 -19.10 0.00 -1.39
CA PRO A 71 -19.93 1.09 -1.88
C PRO A 71 -21.06 0.54 -2.75
N VAL A 72 -22.27 0.83 -2.36
CA VAL A 72 -23.47 0.58 -3.19
C VAL A 72 -23.52 1.60 -4.35
N VAL A 73 -22.62 2.57 -4.31
CA VAL A 73 -22.57 3.66 -5.29
C VAL A 73 -21.97 3.13 -6.60
N PRO A 74 -22.65 3.34 -7.73
CA PRO A 74 -22.12 2.93 -9.04
C PRO A 74 -20.73 3.53 -9.31
N ALA A 75 -19.86 2.77 -9.97
CA ALA A 75 -18.49 3.19 -10.28
C ALA A 75 -18.42 4.58 -10.97
N ALA A 76 -19.33 4.86 -11.88
CA ALA A 76 -19.41 6.17 -12.55
C ALA A 76 -19.65 7.33 -11.57
N GLN A 77 -20.47 7.11 -10.56
CA GLN A 77 -20.73 8.11 -9.52
C GLN A 77 -19.54 8.25 -8.56
N MET A 78 -18.87 7.15 -8.24
CA MET A 78 -17.62 7.18 -7.46
C MET A 78 -16.54 7.98 -8.18
N ILE A 79 -16.33 7.72 -9.46
CA ILE A 79 -15.36 8.46 -10.29
C ILE A 79 -15.70 9.97 -10.34
N ALA A 80 -16.98 10.32 -10.45
CA ALA A 80 -17.41 11.71 -10.55
C ALA A 80 -17.24 12.47 -9.22
N ASN A 81 -17.62 11.85 -8.10
CA ASN A 81 -17.69 12.52 -6.81
C ASN A 81 -16.39 12.42 -6.01
N TYR A 82 -15.64 11.33 -6.18
CA TYR A 82 -14.45 11.00 -5.40
C TYR A 82 -13.28 10.56 -6.29
N PRO A 83 -12.84 11.42 -7.22
CA PRO A 83 -11.82 11.02 -8.22
C PRO A 83 -10.45 10.70 -7.61
N GLY A 84 -10.16 11.18 -6.40
CA GLY A 84 -8.92 10.91 -5.67
C GLY A 84 -8.86 9.52 -5.04
N CYS A 85 -10.01 8.90 -4.76
CA CYS A 85 -10.04 7.58 -4.13
C CYS A 85 -9.46 6.50 -5.04
N ILE A 86 -8.76 5.54 -4.46
CA ILE A 86 -8.10 4.45 -5.20
C ILE A 86 -9.08 3.67 -6.04
N TYR A 87 -10.22 3.28 -5.49
CA TYR A 87 -11.26 2.57 -6.23
C TYR A 87 -11.71 3.33 -7.47
N SER A 88 -11.93 4.65 -7.34
CA SER A 88 -12.31 5.51 -8.45
C SER A 88 -11.24 5.58 -9.53
N GLN A 89 -9.98 5.70 -9.13
CA GLN A 89 -8.84 5.74 -10.06
C GLN A 89 -8.68 4.42 -10.82
N VAL A 90 -8.79 3.28 -10.12
CA VAL A 90 -8.71 1.95 -10.72
C VAL A 90 -9.88 1.72 -11.70
N MET A 91 -11.11 2.05 -11.30
CA MET A 91 -12.27 1.92 -12.18
C MET A 91 -12.17 2.83 -13.40
N LYS A 92 -11.69 4.05 -13.23
CA LYS A 92 -11.44 4.96 -14.36
C LYS A 92 -10.38 4.39 -15.30
N TYR A 93 -9.30 3.84 -14.77
CA TYR A 93 -8.28 3.18 -15.57
C TYR A 93 -8.87 2.02 -16.41
N CYS A 94 -9.72 1.21 -15.79
CA CYS A 94 -10.41 0.14 -16.50
C CYS A 94 -11.27 0.69 -17.64
N GLN A 95 -12.07 1.72 -17.40
CA GLN A 95 -12.90 2.37 -18.41
C GLN A 95 -12.05 2.94 -19.56
N ASP A 96 -10.99 3.67 -19.26
CA ASP A 96 -10.11 4.30 -20.25
C ASP A 96 -9.40 3.28 -21.15
N ASN A 97 -9.20 2.05 -20.65
CA ASN A 97 -8.56 0.95 -21.36
C ASN A 97 -9.53 -0.11 -21.89
N ASN A 98 -10.85 0.07 -21.74
CA ASN A 98 -11.90 -0.88 -22.09
C ASN A 98 -11.67 -2.27 -21.47
N LEU A 99 -11.39 -2.29 -20.16
CA LEU A 99 -11.17 -3.50 -19.37
C LEU A 99 -12.33 -3.71 -18.40
N GLU A 100 -12.77 -4.95 -18.27
CA GLU A 100 -13.66 -5.36 -17.19
C GLU A 100 -12.84 -5.76 -15.94
N PRO A 101 -13.34 -5.54 -14.73
CA PRO A 101 -12.61 -5.89 -13.50
C PRO A 101 -12.08 -7.34 -13.49
N ASN A 102 -12.85 -8.29 -14.01
CA ASN A 102 -12.48 -9.70 -14.05
C ASN A 102 -11.37 -10.03 -15.07
N GLU A 103 -10.94 -9.07 -15.87
CA GLU A 103 -9.80 -9.20 -16.78
C GLU A 103 -8.51 -8.65 -16.17
N VAL A 104 -8.60 -7.96 -15.02
CA VAL A 104 -7.49 -7.23 -14.41
C VAL A 104 -6.91 -7.99 -13.23
N ASN A 105 -5.59 -8.15 -13.23
CA ASN A 105 -4.83 -8.64 -12.10
C ASN A 105 -4.35 -7.46 -11.26
N VAL A 106 -4.58 -7.52 -9.96
CA VAL A 106 -4.16 -6.47 -9.02
C VAL A 106 -3.09 -7.02 -8.09
N TYR A 107 -1.99 -6.29 -8.00
CA TYR A 107 -0.88 -6.56 -7.11
C TYR A 107 -0.87 -5.53 -6.00
N LEU A 108 -0.89 -5.99 -4.76
CA LEU A 108 -0.92 -5.15 -3.57
C LEU A 108 0.45 -5.12 -2.90
N ALA A 109 0.92 -3.93 -2.54
CA ALA A 109 2.15 -3.79 -1.78
C ALA A 109 2.03 -2.66 -0.74
N PRO A 110 2.57 -2.83 0.47
CA PRO A 110 2.62 -1.76 1.44
C PRO A 110 3.67 -0.72 1.03
N PHE A 111 3.27 0.54 1.02
CA PHE A 111 4.15 1.69 0.83
C PHE A 111 4.48 2.30 2.21
N MET A 112 5.05 1.47 3.05
CA MET A 112 5.41 1.75 4.44
C MET A 112 6.80 1.22 4.72
N SER A 113 7.50 1.81 5.70
CA SER A 113 8.84 1.35 6.09
C SER A 113 8.81 -0.07 6.66
N ILE A 114 7.77 -0.38 7.44
CA ILE A 114 7.57 -1.67 8.11
C ILE A 114 6.17 -2.16 7.78
N ALA A 115 6.04 -3.46 7.49
CA ALA A 115 4.75 -4.11 7.33
C ALA A 115 4.19 -4.44 8.71
N GLY A 116 3.39 -3.52 9.25
CA GLY A 116 2.69 -3.68 10.52
C GLY A 116 1.23 -4.11 10.31
N ASP A 117 0.38 -3.73 11.27
CA ASP A 117 -1.03 -4.05 11.31
C ASP A 117 -1.78 -3.65 10.03
N HIS A 118 -1.61 -2.41 9.57
CA HIS A 118 -2.25 -1.95 8.35
C HIS A 118 -1.88 -2.79 7.10
N ALA A 119 -0.64 -3.24 6.99
CA ALA A 119 -0.24 -4.09 5.87
C ALA A 119 -0.90 -5.47 5.94
N HIS A 120 -1.06 -6.01 7.15
CA HIS A 120 -1.67 -7.31 7.34
C HIS A 120 -3.20 -7.23 7.29
N ASN A 121 -3.82 -6.37 8.09
CA ASN A 121 -5.27 -6.29 8.21
C ASN A 121 -5.90 -5.47 7.09
N ASP A 122 -5.50 -4.22 6.91
CA ASP A 122 -6.21 -3.31 5.99
C ASP A 122 -5.87 -3.54 4.52
N LEU A 123 -4.63 -3.95 4.22
CA LEU A 123 -4.25 -4.25 2.85
C LEU A 123 -4.67 -5.67 2.45
N TRP A 124 -4.31 -6.67 3.26
CA TRP A 124 -4.45 -8.07 2.90
C TRP A 124 -5.61 -8.79 3.58
N GLY A 125 -6.12 -8.30 4.72
CA GLY A 125 -7.11 -9.01 5.54
C GLY A 125 -6.55 -10.32 6.09
N ILE A 126 -5.31 -10.27 6.53
CA ILE A 126 -4.66 -11.38 7.22
C ILE A 126 -4.92 -11.15 8.70
N GLU A 127 -5.62 -12.07 9.33
CA GLU A 127 -5.79 -12.03 10.77
C GLU A 127 -4.39 -12.14 11.42
N ALA A 128 -4.00 -11.07 12.12
CA ALA A 128 -2.90 -11.20 13.06
C ALA A 128 -3.34 -12.22 14.08
N ILE A 129 -2.84 -13.45 13.95
CA ILE A 129 -3.17 -14.51 14.89
C ILE A 129 -2.60 -14.04 16.23
N ALA A 130 -3.48 -13.40 17.01
CA ALA A 130 -3.19 -12.97 18.32
C ALA A 130 -2.66 -14.17 19.12
N GLU A 131 -1.55 -13.95 19.79
CA GLU A 131 -1.04 -14.76 20.87
C GLU A 131 -0.62 -16.21 20.53
N ASN A 132 0.65 -16.41 20.24
CA ASN A 132 1.39 -17.68 20.40
C ASN A 132 0.90 -18.92 19.63
N LYS A 133 0.00 -18.79 18.70
CA LYS A 133 -0.24 -19.84 17.72
C LYS A 133 0.81 -19.65 16.64
N GLY A 134 1.77 -20.55 16.57
CA GLY A 134 2.77 -20.51 15.52
C GLY A 134 2.11 -20.22 14.17
N LEU A 135 2.67 -19.26 13.41
CA LEU A 135 2.17 -18.81 12.12
C LEU A 135 2.22 -19.92 11.04
N ASP A 136 1.73 -21.12 11.40
CA ASP A 136 1.71 -22.26 10.49
C ASP A 136 0.72 -22.10 9.34
N LYS A 137 -0.20 -21.16 9.49
CA LYS A 137 -1.21 -20.83 8.48
C LYS A 137 -1.51 -19.34 8.55
N VAL A 138 -1.23 -18.65 7.48
CA VAL A 138 -1.78 -17.33 7.19
C VAL A 138 -3.18 -17.57 6.66
N GLU A 139 -4.18 -17.47 7.52
CA GLU A 139 -5.57 -17.51 7.10
C GLU A 139 -5.98 -16.08 6.71
N LEU A 140 -6.43 -15.92 5.47
CA LEU A 140 -7.02 -14.66 5.04
C LEU A 140 -8.35 -14.48 5.78
N ASN A 141 -8.47 -13.40 6.53
CA ASN A 141 -9.72 -13.08 7.21
C ASN A 141 -10.74 -12.62 6.18
N THR A 142 -11.82 -13.38 6.04
CA THR A 142 -12.91 -13.08 5.11
C THR A 142 -13.88 -12.04 5.65
N ASN A 143 -13.77 -11.68 6.92
CA ASN A 143 -14.66 -10.73 7.58
C ASN A 143 -14.10 -9.31 7.65
N GLU A 144 -12.84 -9.14 7.24
CA GLU A 144 -12.20 -7.83 7.22
C GLU A 144 -12.42 -7.12 5.89
N TYR A 145 -12.50 -5.79 5.96
CA TYR A 145 -12.73 -4.94 4.81
C TYR A 145 -11.41 -4.48 4.19
N SER A 146 -10.48 -5.41 4.01
CA SER A 146 -9.19 -5.14 3.41
C SER A 146 -9.33 -4.68 1.95
N TRP A 147 -8.31 -4.00 1.45
CA TRP A 147 -8.27 -3.64 0.04
C TRP A 147 -8.40 -4.86 -0.86
N ARG A 148 -7.73 -5.96 -0.49
CA ARG A 148 -7.83 -7.24 -1.22
C ARG A 148 -9.28 -7.70 -1.33
N GLU A 149 -9.99 -7.78 -0.21
CA GLU A 149 -11.36 -8.31 -0.20
C GLU A 149 -12.31 -7.41 -0.98
N ARG A 150 -12.19 -6.10 -0.83
CA ARG A 150 -13.00 -5.12 -1.56
C ARG A 150 -12.80 -5.22 -3.07
N LEU A 151 -11.55 -5.41 -3.51
CA LEU A 151 -11.22 -5.60 -4.92
C LEU A 151 -11.76 -6.92 -5.46
N GLU A 152 -11.61 -8.02 -4.72
CA GLU A 152 -12.16 -9.32 -5.11
C GLU A 152 -13.68 -9.28 -5.21
N LYS A 153 -14.36 -8.63 -4.28
CA LYS A 153 -15.81 -8.41 -4.32
C LYS A 153 -16.23 -7.52 -5.50
N ALA A 154 -15.40 -6.58 -5.91
CA ALA A 154 -15.62 -5.77 -7.11
C ALA A 154 -15.29 -6.52 -8.42
N GLY A 155 -14.86 -7.76 -8.34
CA GLY A 155 -14.60 -8.64 -9.48
C GLY A 155 -13.17 -8.67 -9.98
N PHE A 156 -12.24 -7.96 -9.36
CA PHE A 156 -10.82 -7.99 -9.72
C PHE A 156 -10.16 -9.31 -9.32
N LYS A 157 -9.10 -9.68 -10.04
CA LYS A 157 -8.22 -10.79 -9.68
C LYS A 157 -7.06 -10.27 -8.85
N VAL A 158 -7.13 -10.42 -7.55
CA VAL A 158 -6.01 -10.03 -6.68
C VAL A 158 -4.98 -11.15 -6.64
N ASP A 159 -3.73 -10.82 -6.95
CA ASP A 159 -2.62 -11.75 -6.81
C ASP A 159 -2.37 -11.99 -5.31
N ARG A 160 -2.55 -13.22 -4.88
CA ARG A 160 -2.38 -13.64 -3.48
C ARG A 160 -0.96 -14.11 -3.17
N THR A 161 -0.05 -14.02 -4.13
CA THR A 161 1.36 -14.28 -3.90
C THR A 161 2.02 -13.04 -3.32
N PHE A 162 2.29 -13.04 -2.03
CA PHE A 162 3.21 -12.06 -1.46
C PHE A 162 4.60 -12.68 -1.39
N GLU A 163 5.62 -11.86 -1.62
CA GLU A 163 6.98 -12.32 -1.45
C GLU A 163 7.19 -12.71 0.02
N ALA A 164 7.57 -13.97 0.22
CA ALA A 164 7.97 -14.44 1.53
C ALA A 164 9.16 -13.64 2.04
N HIS A 165 9.06 -13.15 3.25
CA HIS A 165 10.18 -12.55 3.93
C HIS A 165 11.13 -13.67 4.35
N PRO A 166 12.42 -13.69 3.93
CA PRO A 166 13.36 -14.64 4.49
C PRO A 166 13.51 -14.33 5.97
N VAL A 167 13.14 -15.28 6.80
CA VAL A 167 13.20 -15.16 8.26
C VAL A 167 14.66 -15.24 8.68
N GLY A 168 15.15 -14.22 9.37
CA GLY A 168 16.45 -14.26 10.03
C GLY A 168 16.42 -15.15 11.27
N GLN A 169 17.58 -15.52 11.81
CA GLN A 169 17.67 -16.34 13.02
C GLN A 169 16.90 -15.71 14.20
N ALA A 170 16.98 -14.38 14.36
CA ALA A 170 16.27 -13.67 15.42
C ALA A 170 14.75 -13.80 15.30
N ASP A 171 14.24 -13.78 14.06
CA ASP A 171 12.81 -13.95 13.81
C ASP A 171 12.37 -15.39 14.10
N ALA A 172 13.19 -16.38 13.72
CA ALA A 172 12.95 -17.78 14.05
C ALA A 172 12.94 -18.03 15.56
N ASP A 173 13.82 -17.36 16.31
CA ASP A 173 13.88 -17.43 17.77
C ASP A 173 12.62 -16.84 18.45
N HIS A 174 11.92 -15.93 17.75
CA HIS A 174 10.62 -15.39 18.16
C HIS A 174 9.42 -16.18 17.58
N GLY A 175 9.66 -17.33 16.98
CA GLY A 175 8.62 -18.20 16.45
C GLY A 175 8.06 -17.79 15.10
N ILE A 176 8.69 -16.83 14.41
CA ILE A 176 8.31 -16.44 13.05
C ILE A 176 8.92 -17.43 12.07
N LYS A 177 8.09 -18.06 11.25
CA LYS A 177 8.53 -19.04 10.25
C LYS A 177 8.67 -18.40 8.87
N ASP A 178 9.48 -19.02 8.02
CA ASP A 178 9.63 -18.63 6.61
C ASP A 178 8.27 -18.54 5.91
N GLY A 179 8.07 -17.47 5.19
CA GLY A 179 6.84 -17.23 4.42
C GLY A 179 5.72 -16.51 5.18
N CYS A 180 5.95 -16.08 6.42
CA CYS A 180 4.93 -15.49 7.28
C CYS A 180 4.95 -13.95 7.31
N GLY A 181 5.63 -13.28 6.41
CA GLY A 181 5.74 -11.82 6.45
C GLY A 181 5.45 -11.16 5.10
N ILE A 182 4.74 -10.05 5.16
CA ILE A 182 4.58 -9.14 4.02
C ILE A 182 5.81 -8.25 3.94
N LYS A 183 6.44 -8.16 2.77
CA LYS A 183 7.54 -7.23 2.55
C LYS A 183 7.06 -5.79 2.50
N ALA A 184 7.64 -4.94 3.35
CA ALA A 184 7.52 -3.50 3.27
C ALA A 184 8.79 -2.89 2.65
N LEU A 185 8.82 -1.57 2.48
CA LEU A 185 9.96 -0.86 1.87
C LEU A 185 11.28 -1.17 2.59
N GLY A 186 11.28 -1.24 3.92
CA GLY A 186 12.47 -1.58 4.70
C GLY A 186 12.97 -3.02 4.54
N SER A 187 12.19 -3.90 3.91
CA SER A 187 12.63 -5.27 3.61
C SER A 187 13.59 -5.33 2.42
N TYR A 188 13.63 -4.28 1.59
CA TYR A 188 14.47 -4.23 0.40
C TYR A 188 15.84 -3.64 0.71
N PRO A 189 16.97 -4.36 0.44
CA PRO A 189 18.32 -3.85 0.70
C PRO A 189 18.61 -2.52 0.03
N GLU A 190 18.08 -2.31 -1.17
CA GLU A 190 18.26 -1.09 -1.95
C GLU A 190 17.62 0.12 -1.25
N ILE A 191 16.44 -0.05 -0.68
CA ILE A 191 15.75 1.00 0.09
C ILE A 191 16.49 1.29 1.39
N ARG A 192 16.92 0.24 2.11
CA ARG A 192 17.74 0.42 3.33
C ARG A 192 19.06 1.16 3.01
N ALA A 193 19.68 0.87 1.87
CA ALA A 193 20.90 1.56 1.45
C ALA A 193 20.65 3.07 1.24
N ILE A 194 19.51 3.47 0.69
CA ILE A 194 19.13 4.88 0.56
C ILE A 194 19.09 5.56 1.93
N TRP A 195 18.39 4.95 2.90
CA TRP A 195 18.29 5.49 4.26
C TRP A 195 19.63 5.59 4.96
N VAL A 196 20.46 4.54 4.85
CA VAL A 196 21.81 4.52 5.44
C VAL A 196 22.71 5.58 4.79
N ASN A 197 22.65 5.75 3.47
CA ASN A 197 23.42 6.77 2.77
C ASN A 197 22.96 8.18 3.16
N HIS A 198 21.67 8.42 3.25
CA HIS A 198 21.11 9.69 3.72
C HIS A 198 21.57 10.02 5.14
N LEU A 199 21.56 9.02 6.04
CA LEU A 199 22.10 9.19 7.38
C LEU A 199 23.58 9.53 7.37
N LYS A 200 24.38 8.84 6.52
CA LYS A 200 25.82 9.11 6.39
C LYS A 200 26.11 10.50 5.85
N GLU A 201 25.33 10.95 4.87
CA GLU A 201 25.45 12.30 4.28
C GLU A 201 25.16 13.40 5.32
N GLN A 202 24.23 13.14 6.24
CA GLN A 202 23.88 14.05 7.32
C GLN A 202 24.79 13.87 8.56
N TRP A 203 25.50 12.75 8.62
CA TRP A 203 26.42 12.44 9.69
C TRP A 203 27.78 13.03 9.39
N ASP A 204 27.96 14.29 9.69
CA ASP A 204 29.27 14.91 9.75
C ASP A 204 29.86 14.68 11.15
N ALA A 205 30.90 13.86 11.21
CA ALA A 205 31.56 13.55 12.47
C ALA A 205 32.08 14.83 13.17
N ASP A 206 32.61 15.77 12.39
CA ASP A 206 33.13 17.04 12.92
C ASP A 206 32.01 17.92 13.47
N ALA A 207 30.86 17.98 12.82
CA ALA A 207 29.69 18.71 13.29
C ALA A 207 29.12 18.12 14.61
N TRP A 208 29.12 16.81 14.75
CA TRP A 208 28.70 16.13 15.95
C TRP A 208 29.68 16.32 17.11
N GLU A 209 30.99 16.24 16.87
CA GLU A 209 32.02 16.47 17.86
C GLU A 209 32.01 17.93 18.36
N ASN A 210 31.70 18.88 17.51
CA ASN A 210 31.62 20.30 17.84
C ASN A 210 30.23 20.76 18.34
N GLY A 211 29.25 19.88 18.41
CA GLY A 211 27.89 20.22 18.83
C GLY A 211 27.08 21.01 17.79
N GLU A 212 27.54 21.05 16.54
CA GLU A 212 26.90 21.75 15.43
C GLU A 212 25.99 20.82 14.61
N GLY A 213 25.46 19.75 15.22
CA GLY A 213 24.55 18.84 14.56
C GLY A 213 23.37 19.56 13.89
N TYR A 214 22.73 18.89 12.94
CA TYR A 214 21.61 19.38 12.13
C TYR A 214 20.67 20.31 12.92
N GLN A 215 20.63 21.58 12.54
CA GLN A 215 19.67 22.55 13.02
C GLN A 215 18.57 22.60 11.95
N PRO A 216 17.34 22.09 12.22
CA PRO A 216 16.24 22.24 11.27
C PRO A 216 15.98 23.74 11.06
N GLU A 217 15.97 24.18 9.81
CA GLU A 217 15.48 25.50 9.49
C GLU A 217 14.02 25.60 9.95
N VAL A 218 13.75 26.55 10.87
CA VAL A 218 12.43 26.81 11.46
C VAL A 218 11.59 27.63 10.49
#